data_5f664b7192e7b21f90aea19c58b7e748
#
_entry.id   5f664b7192e7b21f90aea19c58b7e748
#
_cell.length_a   1.000
_cell.length_b   1.000
_cell.length_c   1.000
_cell.angle_alpha   90.00
_cell.angle_beta   90.00
_cell.angle_gamma   90.00
#
_symmetry.space_group_name_H-M   'P 1'
#
loop_
_entity.id
_entity.type
_entity.pdbx_description
1 polymer ?
#
loop_
_entity_poly.entity_id
_entity_poly.type
_entity_poly.pdbx_seq_one_letter_code
_entity_poly.pdbx_strand_id
1 'polypeptide(L)'
;TFLAISKKIQTAISLGIAVIFVQTLTVPANNLLWQYLLKEGALEWTGMQGASTVDLSFLSLMSYICTVAALVQVIEMACDKYFPALYNALGIYLPLITVNCAVLGGALFMQQRDYNFGESVVYGLGSGAGWAIALVLLAAVREKLKYSDIPAGLQGLGITFISAGLMALGFMSFSGIKL
;
A
#
# COMPACT_ATOMS: atom_id res chain seq x y z
N THR A 1 -9.92 -1.95 8.62
CA THR A 1 -10.32 -3.21 7.97
C THR A 1 -9.22 -4.26 8.12
N PHE A 2 -7.95 -3.97 7.80
CA PHE A 2 -6.83 -4.91 7.97
C PHE A 2 -6.60 -5.35 9.41
N LEU A 3 -6.87 -4.49 10.38
CA LEU A 3 -6.84 -4.82 11.80
C LEU A 3 -7.84 -5.93 12.17
N ALA A 4 -9.00 -5.99 11.52
CA ALA A 4 -9.97 -7.05 11.76
C ALA A 4 -9.55 -8.39 11.12
N ILE A 5 -8.83 -8.33 9.99
CA ILE A 5 -8.42 -9.50 9.19
C ILE A 5 -7.18 -10.18 9.76
N SER A 6 -6.28 -9.44 10.42
CA SER A 6 -5.02 -9.95 11.00
C SER A 6 -5.21 -10.85 12.23
N LYS A 7 -6.29 -11.69 12.24
CA LYS A 7 -6.56 -12.63 13.34
C LYS A 7 -5.68 -13.88 13.32
N LYS A 8 -5.16 -14.24 12.14
CA LYS A 8 -4.31 -15.43 11.93
C LYS A 8 -3.02 -15.00 11.21
N ILE A 9 -1.87 -15.49 11.67
CA ILE A 9 -0.56 -15.19 11.08
C ILE A 9 -0.50 -15.63 9.62
N GLN A 10 -1.07 -16.78 9.26
CA GLN A 10 -1.09 -17.26 7.87
C GLN A 10 -1.79 -16.29 6.93
N THR A 11 -2.93 -15.74 7.34
CA THR A 11 -3.67 -14.73 6.55
C THR A 11 -2.88 -13.44 6.42
N ALA A 12 -2.19 -13.02 7.48
CA ALA A 12 -1.33 -11.83 7.46
C ALA A 12 -0.14 -11.99 6.49
N ILE A 13 0.49 -13.16 6.45
CA ILE A 13 1.59 -13.46 5.53
C ILE A 13 1.10 -13.43 4.07
N SER A 14 0.00 -14.14 3.77
CA SER A 14 -0.56 -14.17 2.41
C SER A 14 -0.94 -12.79 1.91
N LEU A 15 -1.57 -11.98 2.78
CA LEU A 15 -1.93 -10.60 2.48
C LEU A 15 -0.70 -9.71 2.30
N GLY A 16 0.33 -9.91 3.14
CA GLY A 16 1.60 -9.20 3.04
C GLY A 16 2.27 -9.40 1.69
N ILE A 17 2.35 -10.65 1.23
CA ILE A 17 2.93 -11.00 -0.08
C ILE A 17 2.13 -10.34 -1.22
N ALA A 18 0.80 -10.39 -1.14
CA ALA A 18 -0.06 -9.76 -2.14
C ALA A 18 0.15 -8.24 -2.21
N VAL A 19 0.27 -7.57 -1.07
CA VAL A 19 0.53 -6.11 -1.02
C VAL A 19 1.92 -5.78 -1.57
N ILE A 20 2.96 -6.55 -1.24
CA ILE A 20 4.30 -6.34 -1.82
C ILE A 20 4.23 -6.41 -3.34
N PHE A 21 3.57 -7.42 -3.88
CA PHE A 21 3.43 -7.59 -5.33
C PHE A 21 2.68 -6.43 -5.97
N VAL A 22 1.51 -6.07 -5.43
CA VAL A 22 0.71 -4.94 -5.92
C VAL A 22 1.48 -3.63 -5.83
N GLN A 23 2.13 -3.35 -4.72
CA GLN A 23 2.84 -2.08 -4.51
C GLN A 23 4.06 -1.94 -5.43
N THR A 24 4.75 -3.05 -5.70
CA THR A 24 5.88 -3.07 -6.66
C THR A 24 5.43 -2.74 -8.09
N LEU A 25 4.19 -3.03 -8.45
CA LEU A 25 3.64 -2.71 -9.76
C LEU A 25 3.00 -1.30 -9.79
N THR A 26 2.28 -0.93 -8.73
CA THR A 26 1.49 0.31 -8.71
C THR A 26 2.35 1.56 -8.51
N VAL A 27 3.42 1.50 -7.71
CA VAL A 27 4.28 2.67 -7.46
C VAL A 27 4.99 3.13 -8.73
N PRO A 28 5.70 2.27 -9.51
CA PRO A 28 6.29 2.71 -10.76
C PRO A 28 5.26 3.06 -11.85
N ALA A 29 4.08 2.41 -11.88
CA ALA A 29 3.01 2.81 -12.79
C ALA A 29 2.51 4.24 -12.49
N ASN A 30 2.33 4.57 -11.21
CA ASN A 30 1.98 5.93 -10.80
C ASN A 30 3.13 6.92 -11.05
N ASN A 31 4.39 6.49 -10.99
CA ASN A 31 5.54 7.32 -11.37
C ASN A 31 5.49 7.69 -12.85
N LEU A 32 5.19 6.74 -13.73
CA LEU A 32 5.02 7.03 -15.16
C LEU A 32 3.90 8.06 -15.39
N LEU A 33 2.76 7.89 -14.73
CA LEU A 33 1.67 8.86 -14.81
C LEU A 33 2.08 10.25 -14.33
N TRP A 34 2.82 10.32 -13.22
CA TRP A 34 3.33 11.57 -12.70
C TRP A 34 4.26 12.25 -13.70
N GLN A 35 5.24 11.53 -14.22
CA GLN A 35 6.27 12.08 -15.09
C GLN A 35 5.75 12.48 -16.47
N TYR A 36 4.79 11.73 -17.04
CA TYR A 36 4.32 11.94 -18.41
C TYR A 36 3.01 12.72 -18.53
N LEU A 37 2.21 12.82 -17.45
CA LEU A 37 0.87 13.43 -17.52
C LEU A 37 0.62 14.53 -16.48
N LEU A 38 1.12 14.37 -15.25
CA LEU A 38 0.69 15.20 -14.12
C LEU A 38 1.68 16.31 -13.75
N LYS A 39 2.96 16.11 -14.01
CA LYS A 39 4.01 17.09 -13.72
C LYS A 39 3.87 18.31 -14.61
N GLU A 40 4.21 19.50 -14.09
CA GLU A 40 4.30 20.71 -14.90
C GLU A 40 5.19 20.49 -16.12
N GLY A 41 4.70 20.85 -17.31
CA GLY A 41 5.42 20.63 -18.56
C GLY A 41 5.42 19.19 -19.09
N ALA A 42 4.79 18.24 -18.39
CA ALA A 42 4.72 16.84 -18.82
C ALA A 42 4.01 16.67 -20.17
N LEU A 43 3.12 17.60 -20.54
CA LEU A 43 2.33 17.56 -21.78
C LEU A 43 3.04 18.21 -22.99
N GLU A 44 4.29 18.67 -22.86
CA GLU A 44 5.04 19.28 -23.99
C GLU A 44 5.18 18.32 -25.18
N TRP A 45 5.24 17.02 -24.94
CA TRP A 45 5.32 16.01 -26.00
C TRP A 45 4.05 15.95 -26.88
N THR A 46 2.90 16.49 -26.44
CA THR A 46 1.67 16.54 -27.24
C THR A 46 1.65 17.70 -28.27
N GLY A 47 2.60 18.63 -28.21
CA GLY A 47 2.71 19.75 -29.14
C GLY A 47 1.61 20.81 -28.99
N MET A 48 0.83 20.78 -27.92
CA MET A 48 -0.21 21.79 -27.70
C MET A 48 0.40 23.11 -27.21
N GLN A 49 0.03 24.22 -27.86
CA GLN A 49 0.42 25.55 -27.42
C GLN A 49 -0.17 25.85 -26.05
N GLY A 50 0.69 26.08 -25.05
CA GLY A 50 0.28 26.32 -23.67
C GLY A 50 0.37 25.10 -22.73
N ALA A 51 0.81 23.95 -23.23
CA ALA A 51 0.97 22.74 -22.41
C ALA A 51 1.95 22.91 -21.24
N SER A 52 2.94 23.83 -21.37
CA SER A 52 3.91 24.15 -20.32
C SER A 52 3.32 24.90 -19.10
N THR A 53 2.12 25.49 -19.25
CA THR A 53 1.48 26.27 -18.18
C THR A 53 0.38 25.51 -17.44
N VAL A 54 0.06 24.29 -17.90
CA VAL A 54 -0.99 23.46 -17.30
C VAL A 54 -0.40 22.61 -16.20
N ASP A 55 -0.76 22.89 -14.97
CA ASP A 55 -0.42 22.11 -13.79
C ASP A 55 -1.60 21.21 -13.40
N LEU A 56 -1.44 19.90 -13.57
CA LEU A 56 -2.43 18.88 -13.22
C LEU A 56 -2.10 18.18 -11.90
N SER A 57 -1.18 18.72 -11.11
CA SER A 57 -0.74 18.10 -9.85
C SER A 57 -1.87 17.93 -8.83
N PHE A 58 -2.90 18.80 -8.87
CA PHE A 58 -4.08 18.69 -8.01
C PHE A 58 -4.92 17.43 -8.29
N LEU A 59 -4.83 16.85 -9.49
CA LEU A 59 -5.50 15.60 -9.84
C LEU A 59 -4.70 14.35 -9.47
N SER A 60 -3.48 14.50 -8.94
CA SER A 60 -2.58 13.37 -8.67
C SER A 60 -3.21 12.33 -7.75
N LEU A 61 -3.87 12.76 -6.68
CA LEU A 61 -4.52 11.85 -5.72
C LEU A 61 -5.60 11.00 -6.39
N MET A 62 -6.48 11.61 -7.19
CA MET A 62 -7.54 10.89 -7.91
C MET A 62 -6.95 9.94 -8.96
N SER A 63 -5.96 10.40 -9.72
CA SER A 63 -5.30 9.59 -10.75
C SER A 63 -4.62 8.36 -10.15
N TYR A 64 -3.95 8.49 -9.00
CA TYR A 64 -3.31 7.37 -8.32
C TYR A 64 -4.31 6.34 -7.82
N ILE A 65 -5.42 6.79 -7.22
CA ILE A 65 -6.50 5.88 -6.79
C ILE A 65 -7.08 5.12 -7.99
N CYS A 66 -7.36 5.81 -9.09
CA CYS A 66 -7.89 5.19 -10.31
C CYS A 66 -6.91 4.17 -10.91
N THR A 67 -5.62 4.51 -10.95
CA THR A 67 -4.58 3.62 -11.48
C THR A 67 -4.40 2.37 -10.61
N VAL A 68 -4.36 2.55 -9.30
CA VAL A 68 -4.30 1.43 -8.35
C VAL A 68 -5.51 0.53 -8.51
N ALA A 69 -6.73 1.11 -8.61
CA ALA A 69 -7.96 0.36 -8.80
C ALA A 69 -7.94 -0.44 -10.11
N ALA A 70 -7.54 0.18 -11.22
CA ALA A 70 -7.46 -0.47 -12.52
C ALA A 70 -6.43 -1.62 -12.52
N LEU A 71 -5.23 -1.40 -11.97
CA LEU A 71 -4.19 -2.42 -11.91
C LEU A 71 -4.58 -3.59 -11.02
N VAL A 72 -5.17 -3.33 -9.85
CA VAL A 72 -5.64 -4.40 -8.96
C VAL A 72 -6.75 -5.20 -9.62
N GLN A 73 -7.68 -4.55 -10.35
CA GLN A 73 -8.73 -5.25 -11.08
C GLN A 73 -8.18 -6.16 -12.18
N VAL A 74 -7.14 -5.72 -12.91
CA VAL A 74 -6.45 -6.55 -13.90
C VAL A 74 -5.76 -7.74 -13.23
N ILE A 75 -5.09 -7.51 -12.10
CA ILE A 75 -4.43 -8.57 -11.32
C ILE A 75 -5.48 -9.56 -10.81
N GLU A 76 -6.63 -9.09 -10.33
CA GLU A 76 -7.73 -9.94 -9.86
C GLU A 76 -8.23 -10.85 -10.96
N MET A 77 -8.52 -10.33 -12.15
CA MET A 77 -8.93 -11.12 -13.32
C MET A 77 -7.87 -12.11 -13.77
N ALA A 78 -6.59 -11.74 -13.71
CA ALA A 78 -5.48 -12.61 -14.03
C ALA A 78 -5.35 -13.76 -13.00
N CYS A 79 -5.48 -13.45 -11.70
CA CYS A 79 -5.43 -14.44 -10.63
C CYS A 79 -6.59 -15.44 -10.72
N ASP A 80 -7.79 -14.97 -11.03
CA ASP A 80 -8.98 -15.82 -11.21
C ASP A 80 -8.76 -16.84 -12.35
N LYS A 81 -8.17 -16.39 -13.46
CA LYS A 81 -7.95 -17.22 -14.64
C LYS A 81 -6.78 -18.21 -14.50
N TYR A 82 -5.65 -17.77 -13.94
CA TYR A 82 -4.39 -18.54 -13.94
C TYR A 82 -4.12 -19.25 -12.61
N PHE A 83 -4.59 -18.70 -11.50
CA PHE A 83 -4.31 -19.19 -10.15
C PHE A 83 -5.58 -19.24 -9.27
N PRO A 84 -6.58 -20.09 -9.62
CA PRO A 84 -7.85 -20.14 -8.89
C PRO A 84 -7.68 -20.51 -7.42
N ALA A 85 -6.67 -21.28 -7.05
CA ALA A 85 -6.37 -21.60 -5.65
C ALA A 85 -5.92 -20.36 -4.86
N LEU A 86 -5.12 -19.50 -5.47
CA LEU A 86 -4.69 -18.23 -4.88
C LEU A 86 -5.84 -17.23 -4.83
N TYR A 87 -6.67 -17.19 -5.86
CA TYR A 87 -7.87 -16.36 -5.90
C TYR A 87 -8.84 -16.71 -4.78
N ASN A 88 -9.12 -17.99 -4.56
CA ASN A 88 -9.98 -18.45 -3.46
C ASN A 88 -9.45 -18.10 -2.08
N ALA A 89 -8.12 -18.03 -1.92
CA ALA A 89 -7.49 -17.65 -0.66
C ALA A 89 -7.44 -16.13 -0.44
N LEU A 90 -7.28 -15.34 -1.50
CA LEU A 90 -7.03 -13.89 -1.48
C LEU A 90 -8.18 -13.06 -2.06
N GLY A 91 -9.13 -13.67 -2.79
CA GLY A 91 -10.13 -12.97 -3.59
C GLY A 91 -10.97 -11.95 -2.81
N ILE A 92 -11.33 -12.25 -1.55
CA ILE A 92 -12.04 -11.31 -0.67
C ILE A 92 -11.16 -10.11 -0.27
N TYR A 93 -9.83 -10.28 -0.27
CA TYR A 93 -8.89 -9.27 0.19
C TYR A 93 -8.32 -8.40 -0.95
N LEU A 94 -8.40 -8.84 -2.21
CA LEU A 94 -7.91 -8.10 -3.36
C LEU A 94 -8.59 -6.73 -3.54
N PRO A 95 -9.93 -6.60 -3.52
CA PRO A 95 -10.58 -5.29 -3.55
C PRO A 95 -10.18 -4.40 -2.36
N LEU A 96 -9.84 -5.02 -1.24
CA LEU A 96 -9.42 -4.31 -0.04
C LEU A 96 -8.01 -3.72 -0.15
N ILE A 97 -7.16 -4.32 -0.99
CA ILE A 97 -5.81 -3.81 -1.31
C ILE A 97 -5.91 -2.53 -2.14
N THR A 98 -6.91 -2.40 -2.99
CA THR A 98 -7.16 -1.21 -3.83
C THR A 98 -7.32 0.06 -2.98
N VAL A 99 -8.04 -0.02 -1.88
CA VAL A 99 -8.27 1.12 -0.94
C VAL A 99 -7.29 1.13 0.22
N ASN A 100 -6.14 0.49 0.07
CA ASN A 100 -5.12 0.45 1.11
C ASN A 100 -4.32 1.74 1.14
N CYS A 101 -4.38 2.44 2.29
CA CYS A 101 -3.61 3.68 2.50
C CYS A 101 -2.09 3.48 2.36
N ALA A 102 -1.55 2.28 2.57
CA ALA A 102 -0.13 2.02 2.38
C ALA A 102 0.26 2.09 0.89
N VAL A 103 -0.59 1.57 0.00
CA VAL A 103 -0.36 1.63 -1.46
C VAL A 103 -0.48 3.07 -1.95
N LEU A 104 -1.51 3.80 -1.52
CA LEU A 104 -1.70 5.20 -1.85
C LEU A 104 -0.57 6.07 -1.26
N GLY A 105 -0.22 5.84 0.01
CA GLY A 105 0.89 6.52 0.67
C GLY A 105 2.22 6.31 -0.06
N GLY A 106 2.48 5.10 -0.55
CA GLY A 106 3.65 4.80 -1.37
C GLY A 106 3.72 5.65 -2.64
N ALA A 107 2.59 5.82 -3.34
CA ALA A 107 2.50 6.67 -4.53
C ALA A 107 2.71 8.16 -4.20
N LEU A 108 2.11 8.64 -3.11
CA LEU A 108 2.26 10.04 -2.67
C LEU A 108 3.69 10.36 -2.22
N PHE A 109 4.33 9.49 -1.46
CA PHE A 109 5.73 9.68 -1.06
C PHE A 109 6.70 9.62 -2.24
N MET A 110 6.44 8.75 -3.22
CA MET A 110 7.18 8.70 -4.48
C MET A 110 7.12 10.05 -5.21
N GLN A 111 5.92 10.65 -5.29
CA GLN A 111 5.72 11.97 -5.89
C GLN A 111 6.46 13.06 -5.12
N GLN A 112 6.30 13.11 -3.78
CA GLN A 112 6.93 14.13 -2.94
C GLN A 112 8.46 14.12 -2.99
N ARG A 113 9.06 12.97 -3.26
CA ARG A 113 10.50 12.80 -3.35
C ARG A 113 11.03 12.83 -4.78
N ASP A 114 10.13 12.97 -5.77
CA ASP A 114 10.43 13.03 -7.22
C ASP A 114 11.36 11.89 -7.67
N TYR A 115 11.02 10.64 -7.26
CA TYR A 115 11.83 9.46 -7.56
C TYR A 115 11.84 9.14 -9.06
N ASN A 116 12.99 8.68 -9.54
CA ASN A 116 13.12 8.08 -10.86
C ASN A 116 12.39 6.74 -10.93
N PHE A 117 12.17 6.23 -12.14
CA PHE A 117 11.46 4.95 -12.35
C PHE A 117 12.12 3.78 -11.60
N GLY A 118 13.46 3.65 -11.66
CA GLY A 118 14.20 2.61 -10.96
C GLY A 118 14.08 2.73 -9.43
N GLU A 119 14.19 3.94 -8.91
CA GLU A 119 14.01 4.23 -7.47
C GLU A 119 12.59 3.92 -7.02
N SER A 120 11.59 4.18 -7.86
CA SER A 120 10.18 3.87 -7.58
C SER A 120 9.93 2.37 -7.44
N VAL A 121 10.58 1.52 -8.26
CA VAL A 121 10.49 0.07 -8.13
C VAL A 121 11.08 -0.40 -6.81
N VAL A 122 12.29 0.04 -6.48
CA VAL A 122 12.96 -0.34 -5.22
C VAL A 122 12.18 0.18 -4.01
N TYR A 123 11.66 1.40 -4.10
CA TYR A 123 10.82 1.99 -3.05
C TYR A 123 9.52 1.23 -2.88
N GLY A 124 8.86 0.82 -3.96
CA GLY A 124 7.65 0.00 -3.94
C GLY A 124 7.87 -1.34 -3.24
N LEU A 125 8.97 -2.03 -3.56
CA LEU A 125 9.39 -3.26 -2.88
C LEU A 125 9.66 -3.05 -1.40
N GLY A 126 10.47 -2.04 -1.06
CA GLY A 126 10.87 -1.75 0.32
C GLY A 126 9.70 -1.36 1.21
N SER A 127 8.85 -0.46 0.74
CA SER A 127 7.67 0.00 1.50
C SER A 127 6.62 -1.11 1.65
N GLY A 128 6.42 -1.93 0.61
CA GLY A 128 5.55 -3.11 0.67
C GLY A 128 6.05 -4.16 1.67
N ALA A 129 7.35 -4.44 1.66
CA ALA A 129 7.96 -5.36 2.62
C ALA A 129 7.87 -4.83 4.06
N GLY A 130 8.12 -3.53 4.28
CA GLY A 130 7.97 -2.90 5.59
C GLY A 130 6.54 -3.01 6.13
N TRP A 131 5.55 -2.75 5.28
CA TRP A 131 4.14 -2.89 5.64
C TRP A 131 3.78 -4.35 5.98
N ALA A 132 4.27 -5.32 5.20
CA ALA A 132 4.02 -6.74 5.43
C ALA A 132 4.61 -7.20 6.78
N ILE A 133 5.84 -6.78 7.11
CA ILE A 133 6.48 -7.06 8.39
C ILE A 133 5.65 -6.49 9.52
N ALA A 134 5.22 -5.23 9.43
CA ALA A 134 4.39 -4.60 10.45
C ALA A 134 3.07 -5.35 10.66
N LEU A 135 2.43 -5.82 9.58
CA LEU A 135 1.19 -6.59 9.67
C LEU A 135 1.39 -7.95 10.35
N VAL A 136 2.47 -8.66 10.02
CA VAL A 136 2.81 -9.95 10.62
C VAL A 136 3.14 -9.79 12.10
N LEU A 137 3.90 -8.76 12.47
CA LEU A 137 4.19 -8.44 13.87
C LEU A 137 2.91 -8.13 14.65
N LEU A 138 2.00 -7.35 14.09
CA LEU A 138 0.70 -7.08 14.72
C LEU A 138 -0.12 -8.36 14.89
N ALA A 139 -0.13 -9.24 13.89
CA ALA A 139 -0.82 -10.53 14.00
C ALA A 139 -0.23 -11.41 15.12
N ALA A 140 1.11 -11.45 15.24
CA ALA A 140 1.80 -12.20 16.28
C ALA A 140 1.50 -11.64 17.69
N VAL A 141 1.49 -10.32 17.86
CA VAL A 141 1.11 -9.67 19.12
C VAL A 141 -0.35 -10.03 19.48
N ARG A 142 -1.25 -9.97 18.52
CA ARG A 142 -2.67 -10.33 18.75
C ARG A 142 -2.85 -11.79 19.13
N GLU A 143 -2.07 -12.69 18.56
CA GLU A 143 -2.12 -14.10 18.92
C GLU A 143 -1.68 -14.32 20.36
N LYS A 144 -0.62 -13.64 20.81
CA LYS A 144 -0.19 -13.66 22.21
C LYS A 144 -1.20 -13.04 23.17
N LEU A 145 -1.87 -11.95 22.76
CA LEU A 145 -2.87 -11.28 23.58
C LEU A 145 -4.10 -12.13 23.89
N LYS A 146 -4.35 -13.19 23.11
CA LYS A 146 -5.46 -14.14 23.41
C LYS A 146 -5.26 -14.89 24.72
N TYR A 147 -4.04 -15.03 25.17
CA TYR A 147 -3.68 -15.74 26.41
C TYR A 147 -3.47 -14.79 27.59
N SER A 148 -3.65 -13.48 27.39
CA SER A 148 -3.51 -12.47 28.44
C SER A 148 -4.85 -12.12 29.06
N ASP A 149 -4.84 -11.80 30.35
CA ASP A 149 -6.02 -11.32 31.08
C ASP A 149 -6.27 -9.83 30.72
N ILE A 150 -7.21 -9.61 29.82
CA ILE A 150 -7.56 -8.28 29.33
C ILE A 150 -8.91 -7.88 29.93
N PRO A 151 -9.05 -6.65 30.49
CA PRO A 151 -10.33 -6.14 30.96
C PRO A 151 -11.41 -6.22 29.89
N ALA A 152 -12.63 -6.62 30.27
CA ALA A 152 -13.74 -6.88 29.34
C ALA A 152 -14.05 -5.72 28.38
N GLY A 153 -13.84 -4.46 28.80
CA GLY A 153 -14.07 -3.28 27.98
C GLY A 153 -13.02 -3.05 26.89
N LEU A 154 -11.84 -3.68 26.98
CA LEU A 154 -10.75 -3.54 26.00
C LEU A 154 -10.59 -4.78 25.11
N GLN A 155 -11.31 -5.84 25.39
CA GLN A 155 -11.23 -7.09 24.60
C GLN A 155 -11.60 -6.86 23.14
N GLY A 156 -10.86 -7.48 22.23
CA GLY A 156 -11.12 -7.44 20.78
C GLY A 156 -10.42 -6.28 20.08
N LEU A 157 -11.19 -5.34 19.54
CA LEU A 157 -10.66 -4.22 18.73
C LEU A 157 -9.90 -3.19 19.57
N GLY A 158 -10.31 -2.92 20.80
CA GLY A 158 -9.69 -1.91 21.66
C GLY A 158 -8.21 -2.17 21.91
N ILE A 159 -7.87 -3.36 22.38
CA ILE A 159 -6.47 -3.72 22.64
C ILE A 159 -5.65 -3.80 21.34
N THR A 160 -6.30 -4.12 20.21
CA THR A 160 -5.62 -4.15 18.91
C THR A 160 -5.23 -2.75 18.46
N PHE A 161 -6.09 -1.74 18.66
CA PHE A 161 -5.77 -0.34 18.37
C PHE A 161 -4.65 0.19 19.26
N ILE A 162 -4.66 -0.14 20.54
CA ILE A 162 -3.59 0.25 21.47
C ILE A 162 -2.27 -0.38 21.03
N SER A 163 -2.26 -1.68 20.71
CA SER A 163 -1.07 -2.37 20.23
C SER A 163 -0.54 -1.78 18.92
N ALA A 164 -1.43 -1.45 17.97
CA ALA A 164 -1.05 -0.82 16.71
C ALA A 164 -0.46 0.59 16.94
N GLY A 165 -1.03 1.36 17.86
CA GLY A 165 -0.51 2.67 18.25
C GLY A 165 0.88 2.60 18.88
N LEU A 166 1.10 1.66 19.79
CA LEU A 166 2.42 1.43 20.43
C LEU A 166 3.46 0.96 19.40
N MET A 167 3.08 0.08 18.47
CA MET A 167 3.94 -0.33 17.36
C MET A 167 4.29 0.86 16.45
N ALA A 168 3.32 1.72 16.13
CA ALA A 168 3.56 2.90 15.32
C ALA A 168 4.59 3.85 15.98
N LEU A 169 4.49 4.07 17.29
CA LEU A 169 5.47 4.85 18.05
C LEU A 169 6.87 4.19 18.02
N GLY A 170 6.92 2.85 18.12
CA GLY A 170 8.16 2.11 17.97
C GLY A 170 8.80 2.28 16.60
N PHE A 171 8.02 2.21 15.52
CA PHE A 171 8.51 2.43 14.15
C PHE A 171 8.91 3.89 13.89
N MET A 172 8.25 4.87 14.51
CA MET A 172 8.62 6.28 14.38
C MET A 172 10.04 6.57 14.89
N SER A 173 10.57 5.78 15.84
CA SER A 173 11.94 5.93 16.31
C SER A 173 12.97 5.70 15.20
N PHE A 174 12.65 4.89 14.19
CA PHE A 174 13.51 4.67 13.03
C PHE A 174 13.47 5.79 12.00
N SER A 175 12.43 6.63 11.99
CA SER A 175 12.29 7.73 11.03
C SER A 175 13.34 8.85 11.23
N GLY A 176 13.97 8.91 12.39
CA GLY A 176 15.04 9.86 12.71
C GLY A 176 16.44 9.44 12.25
N ILE A 177 16.60 8.21 11.77
CA ILE A 177 17.88 7.71 11.27
C ILE A 177 18.05 8.20 9.83
N LYS A 178 18.85 9.25 9.63
CA LYS A 178 19.31 9.66 8.29
C LYS A 178 20.44 8.72 7.89
N LEU A 179 20.16 7.86 6.94
CA LEU A 179 21.17 7.08 6.22
C LEU A 179 21.77 7.92 5.10
#